data_b051ff7fcac01fec9e3cfb2d9d9829ba
#
_entry.id   b051ff7fcac01fec9e3cfb2d9d9829ba
#
_cell.length_a   1.000
_cell.length_b   1.000
_cell.length_c   1.000
_cell.angle_alpha   90.00
_cell.angle_beta   90.00
_cell.angle_gamma   90.00
#
_symmetry.space_group_name_H-M   'P 1'
#
loop_
_entity.id
_entity.type
_entity.pdbx_description
1 polymer ?
#
loop_
_entity_poly.entity_id
_entity_poly.type
_entity_poly.pdbx_seq_one_letter_code
_entity_poly.pdbx_strand_id
1 'polypeptide(L)'
;MVSFVISYHNEGQPFILECIDQLKASIDVPEYEIIVVDDCSSQPLADIPDVKIIRNQRNVGMGKSFDKGIAEAKGDDIIFLACDIRFIPNNWVSKLVKEINDYPESLTCTCCVGMNQEDPKNMDFAYRRTRSRNYGATILMFHDKQSNPRKEESFRGIIEAKWYPLDKTSIDKSYEIPCILGACYGVKKSWYQYIDGFWGHHLYGTLEPYISLKSWLMGGSCRVAPHVETAHIFKREGTHGTPQDALMFNKMLVATLLLEDSQRYIDFLGINGTLKRAKMYFEREKESIARKRFEYKDKIVLDIKAYASKYNIDLRL
;
A
#
# COMPACT_ATOMS: atom_id res chain seq x y z
N MET A 1 -4.87 19.15 10.82
CA MET A 1 -3.57 18.59 11.22
C MET A 1 -3.29 17.33 10.41
N VAL A 2 -2.03 17.13 9.98
CA VAL A 2 -1.57 15.98 9.18
C VAL A 2 -0.82 15.00 10.06
N SER A 3 -1.12 13.70 9.95
CA SER A 3 -0.35 12.63 10.62
C SER A 3 0.41 11.82 9.58
N PHE A 4 1.74 11.85 9.65
CA PHE A 4 2.61 10.97 8.88
C PHE A 4 2.80 9.66 9.63
N VAL A 5 2.45 8.54 9.00
CA VAL A 5 2.59 7.21 9.58
C VAL A 5 3.61 6.41 8.78
N ILE A 6 4.71 6.06 9.41
CA ILE A 6 5.85 5.36 8.82
C ILE A 6 5.93 3.95 9.42
N SER A 7 5.90 2.92 8.59
CA SER A 7 6.21 1.55 9.02
C SER A 7 7.70 1.28 8.86
N TYR A 8 8.31 0.67 9.87
CA TYR A 8 9.74 0.35 9.92
C TYR A 8 9.97 -1.08 10.42
N HIS A 9 10.79 -1.85 9.72
CA HIS A 9 11.21 -3.21 10.12
C HIS A 9 12.56 -3.60 9.54
N ASN A 10 13.63 -3.48 10.31
CA ASN A 10 14.99 -3.91 9.93
C ASN A 10 15.61 -3.23 8.69
N GLU A 11 15.08 -2.12 8.19
CA GLU A 11 15.68 -1.40 7.06
C GLU A 11 17.01 -0.71 7.39
N GLY A 12 17.31 -0.59 8.71
CA GLY A 12 18.48 0.09 9.22
C GLY A 12 18.23 1.53 9.65
N GLN A 13 18.80 1.92 10.79
CA GLN A 13 18.62 3.26 11.36
C GLN A 13 18.98 4.40 10.39
N PRO A 14 20.06 4.33 9.57
CA PRO A 14 20.37 5.41 8.64
C PRO A 14 19.25 5.71 7.63
N PHE A 15 18.50 4.71 7.20
CA PHE A 15 17.41 4.90 6.26
C PHE A 15 16.23 5.67 6.85
N ILE A 16 15.82 5.28 8.07
CA ILE A 16 14.68 5.92 8.72
C ILE A 16 15.04 7.34 9.22
N LEU A 17 16.24 7.54 9.73
CA LEU A 17 16.70 8.86 10.16
C LEU A 17 16.75 9.85 9.00
N GLU A 18 17.35 9.44 7.88
CA GLU A 18 17.41 10.26 6.66
C GLU A 18 16.01 10.55 6.11
N CYS A 19 15.10 9.55 6.14
CA CYS A 19 13.71 9.75 5.74
C CYS A 19 13.03 10.82 6.60
N ILE A 20 13.18 10.76 7.92
CA ILE A 20 12.57 11.69 8.87
C ILE A 20 13.17 13.09 8.73
N ASP A 21 14.48 13.21 8.58
CA ASP A 21 15.16 14.50 8.43
C ASP A 21 14.71 15.21 7.14
N GLN A 22 14.65 14.48 6.02
CA GLN A 22 14.16 15.03 4.78
C GLN A 22 12.64 15.33 4.83
N LEU A 23 11.86 14.49 5.51
CA LEU A 23 10.44 14.76 5.74
C LEU A 23 10.27 16.08 6.47
N LYS A 24 10.92 16.24 7.64
CA LYS A 24 10.86 17.48 8.44
C LYS A 24 11.29 18.71 7.64
N ALA A 25 12.33 18.59 6.82
CA ALA A 25 12.83 19.68 5.98
C ALA A 25 11.91 20.05 4.81
N SER A 26 10.98 19.17 4.44
CA SER A 26 10.09 19.32 3.28
C SER A 26 8.63 19.60 3.62
N ILE A 27 8.24 19.55 4.91
CA ILE A 27 6.87 19.82 5.35
C ILE A 27 6.55 21.30 5.18
N ASP A 28 5.44 21.58 4.51
CA ASP A 28 4.94 22.91 4.19
C ASP A 28 3.53 23.18 4.74
N VAL A 29 3.17 22.48 5.82
CA VAL A 29 1.92 22.65 6.56
C VAL A 29 2.19 23.05 8.01
N PRO A 30 1.32 23.87 8.65
CA PRO A 30 1.62 24.43 9.98
C PRO A 30 1.49 23.42 11.12
N GLU A 31 0.65 22.42 10.95
CA GLU A 31 0.34 21.44 12.02
C GLU A 31 0.49 20.02 11.52
N TYR A 32 1.40 19.28 12.13
CA TYR A 32 1.64 17.89 11.80
C TYR A 32 2.17 17.09 13.00
N GLU A 33 2.14 15.78 12.87
CA GLU A 33 2.85 14.83 13.73
C GLU A 33 3.50 13.73 12.88
N ILE A 34 4.56 13.13 13.40
CA ILE A 34 5.24 11.99 12.77
C ILE A 34 5.15 10.81 13.74
N ILE A 35 4.62 9.70 13.24
CA ILE A 35 4.44 8.45 13.98
C ILE A 35 5.23 7.37 13.24
N VAL A 36 6.20 6.76 13.90
CA VAL A 36 6.93 5.60 13.40
C VAL A 36 6.47 4.36 14.14
N VAL A 37 6.06 3.35 13.41
CA VAL A 37 5.74 2.04 13.98
C VAL A 37 6.87 1.08 13.68
N ASP A 38 7.69 0.80 14.69
CA ASP A 38 8.74 -0.22 14.65
C ASP A 38 8.09 -1.62 14.80
N ASP A 39 8.02 -2.34 13.71
CA ASP A 39 7.40 -3.66 13.65
C ASP A 39 8.33 -4.78 14.14
N CYS A 40 8.77 -4.65 15.39
CA CYS A 40 9.65 -5.60 16.08
C CYS A 40 11.00 -5.80 15.37
N SER A 41 11.68 -4.71 15.02
CA SER A 41 13.04 -4.79 14.47
C SER A 41 13.99 -5.47 15.45
N SER A 42 15.01 -6.16 14.94
CA SER A 42 16.05 -6.84 15.74
C SER A 42 16.80 -5.87 16.65
N GLN A 43 17.01 -4.66 16.17
CA GLN A 43 17.49 -3.52 16.97
C GLN A 43 16.33 -2.51 17.09
N PRO A 44 15.84 -2.26 18.32
CA PRO A 44 14.82 -1.24 18.54
C PRO A 44 15.25 0.11 18.03
N LEU A 45 14.32 0.84 17.42
CA LEU A 45 14.56 2.21 17.05
C LEU A 45 14.74 3.07 18.32
N ALA A 46 15.82 3.85 18.37
CA ALA A 46 16.05 4.80 19.46
C ALA A 46 15.07 6.00 19.35
N ASP A 47 14.89 6.71 20.45
CA ASP A 47 14.06 7.92 20.45
C ASP A 47 14.57 8.95 19.44
N ILE A 48 13.65 9.53 18.70
CA ILE A 48 13.91 10.58 17.71
C ILE A 48 13.13 11.82 18.14
N PRO A 49 13.77 13.00 18.25
CA PRO A 49 13.10 14.24 18.65
C PRO A 49 11.86 14.53 17.80
N ASP A 50 10.75 14.90 18.45
CA ASP A 50 9.46 15.24 17.82
C ASP A 50 8.83 14.12 16.98
N VAL A 51 9.18 12.87 17.26
CA VAL A 51 8.63 11.69 16.60
C VAL A 51 8.05 10.74 17.64
N LYS A 52 6.80 10.35 17.46
CA LYS A 52 6.17 9.31 18.28
C LYS A 52 6.60 7.94 17.76
N ILE A 53 7.33 7.19 18.58
CA ILE A 53 7.74 5.82 18.24
C ILE A 53 6.82 4.82 18.94
N ILE A 54 6.25 3.90 18.17
CA ILE A 54 5.42 2.81 18.65
C ILE A 54 6.11 1.51 18.27
N ARG A 55 6.37 0.63 19.26
CA ARG A 55 6.97 -0.67 18.96
C ARG A 55 5.95 -1.80 19.06
N ASN A 56 5.95 -2.69 18.08
CA ASN A 56 5.23 -3.94 18.13
C ASN A 56 6.02 -5.00 18.93
N GLN A 57 5.33 -5.84 19.68
CA GLN A 57 5.95 -6.92 20.44
C GLN A 57 6.41 -8.09 19.57
N ARG A 58 5.86 -8.19 18.37
CA ARG A 58 6.21 -9.18 17.32
C ARG A 58 6.03 -8.55 15.96
N ASN A 59 6.68 -9.10 14.95
CA ASN A 59 6.42 -8.69 13.56
C ASN A 59 4.97 -9.05 13.18
N VAL A 60 4.19 -8.04 12.85
CA VAL A 60 2.78 -8.16 12.42
C VAL A 60 2.58 -7.75 10.97
N GLY A 61 3.59 -7.13 10.38
CA GLY A 61 3.61 -6.66 9.00
C GLY A 61 3.16 -5.21 8.82
N MET A 62 3.50 -4.69 7.65
CA MET A 62 3.33 -3.27 7.31
C MET A 62 1.87 -2.80 7.44
N GLY A 63 0.89 -3.58 6.97
CA GLY A 63 -0.52 -3.20 7.03
C GLY A 63 -1.02 -2.99 8.46
N LYS A 64 -0.75 -3.95 9.36
CA LYS A 64 -1.12 -3.84 10.78
C LYS A 64 -0.32 -2.76 11.51
N SER A 65 0.90 -2.49 11.07
CA SER A 65 1.69 -1.37 11.60
C SER A 65 1.06 -0.04 11.22
N PHE A 66 0.57 0.10 9.99
CA PHE A 66 -0.23 1.27 9.60
C PHE A 66 -1.52 1.40 10.40
N ASP A 67 -2.31 0.32 10.56
CA ASP A 67 -3.52 0.33 11.39
C ASP A 67 -3.22 0.85 12.80
N LYS A 68 -2.13 0.38 13.41
CA LYS A 68 -1.71 0.80 14.76
C LYS A 68 -1.28 2.26 14.79
N GLY A 69 -0.50 2.72 13.81
CA GLY A 69 -0.08 4.11 13.71
C GLY A 69 -1.28 5.06 13.55
N ILE A 70 -2.26 4.69 12.72
CA ILE A 70 -3.48 5.49 12.51
C ILE A 70 -4.38 5.51 13.74
N ALA A 71 -4.49 4.41 14.47
CA ALA A 71 -5.24 4.39 15.72
C ALA A 71 -4.72 5.44 16.72
N GLU A 72 -3.41 5.68 16.71
CA GLU A 72 -2.70 6.63 17.58
C GLU A 72 -2.56 8.03 16.97
N ALA A 73 -2.91 8.21 15.69
CA ALA A 73 -2.84 9.49 14.99
C ALA A 73 -3.93 10.46 15.47
N LYS A 74 -3.57 11.74 15.59
CA LYS A 74 -4.49 12.82 15.97
C LYS A 74 -5.02 13.57 14.77
N GLY A 75 -4.32 13.54 13.63
CA GLY A 75 -4.71 14.23 12.40
C GLY A 75 -5.84 13.52 11.66
N ASP A 76 -6.62 14.30 10.92
CA ASP A 76 -7.68 13.80 10.05
C ASP A 76 -7.15 13.42 8.66
N ASP A 77 -6.04 14.04 8.25
CA ASP A 77 -5.34 13.73 7.01
C ASP A 77 -4.17 12.82 7.34
N ILE A 78 -4.22 11.59 6.84
CA ILE A 78 -3.20 10.57 7.07
C ILE A 78 -2.34 10.45 5.82
N ILE A 79 -1.03 10.48 5.98
CA ILE A 79 -0.05 10.19 4.92
C ILE A 79 0.79 8.99 5.34
N PHE A 80 0.70 7.91 4.57
CA PHE A 80 1.49 6.70 4.74
C PHE A 80 2.83 6.84 4.03
N LEU A 81 3.88 6.39 4.69
CA LEU A 81 5.24 6.41 4.16
C LEU A 81 5.96 5.10 4.45
N ALA A 82 6.67 4.58 3.46
CA ALA A 82 7.76 3.65 3.73
C ALA A 82 9.02 4.43 4.15
N CYS A 83 9.91 3.82 4.92
CA CYS A 83 11.11 4.50 5.42
C CYS A 83 12.19 4.75 4.35
N ASP A 84 12.04 4.16 3.19
CA ASP A 84 12.93 4.33 2.02
C ASP A 84 12.39 5.34 0.99
N ILE A 85 11.46 6.20 1.43
CA ILE A 85 10.99 7.35 0.64
C ILE A 85 11.90 8.55 0.86
N ARG A 86 12.03 9.36 -0.18
CA ARG A 86 12.71 10.66 -0.18
C ARG A 86 11.81 11.71 -0.79
N PHE A 87 11.99 12.96 -0.38
CA PHE A 87 11.05 14.03 -0.67
C PHE A 87 11.68 15.10 -1.56
N ILE A 88 10.90 15.61 -2.49
CA ILE A 88 11.25 16.77 -3.32
C ILE A 88 10.58 17.98 -2.69
N PRO A 89 11.32 18.97 -2.15
CA PRO A 89 10.74 20.18 -1.59
C PRO A 89 10.06 21.02 -2.70
N ASN A 90 8.75 20.89 -2.84
CA ASN A 90 7.95 21.64 -3.82
C ASN A 90 6.50 21.79 -3.36
N ASN A 91 6.30 22.00 -2.06
CA ASN A 91 4.96 22.07 -1.44
C ASN A 91 4.17 20.75 -1.64
N TRP A 92 4.84 19.64 -1.52
CA TRP A 92 4.25 18.34 -1.80
C TRP A 92 3.19 17.94 -0.76
N VAL A 93 3.39 18.30 0.52
CA VAL A 93 2.44 17.97 1.59
C VAL A 93 1.15 18.73 1.41
N SER A 94 1.21 20.07 1.27
CA SER A 94 0.02 20.89 1.07
C SER A 94 -0.76 20.50 -0.19
N LYS A 95 -0.06 20.14 -1.27
CA LYS A 95 -0.69 19.64 -2.50
C LYS A 95 -1.38 18.30 -2.27
N LEU A 96 -0.73 17.35 -1.59
CA LEU A 96 -1.33 16.04 -1.30
C LEU A 96 -2.52 16.18 -0.35
N VAL A 97 -2.39 17.01 0.68
CA VAL A 97 -3.49 17.33 1.63
C VAL A 97 -4.68 17.94 0.90
N LYS A 98 -4.43 18.82 -0.08
CA LYS A 98 -5.50 19.35 -0.91
C LYS A 98 -6.24 18.23 -1.66
N GLU A 99 -5.53 17.31 -2.28
CA GLU A 99 -6.13 16.16 -2.97
C GLU A 99 -6.95 15.27 -2.02
N ILE A 100 -6.43 15.00 -0.80
CA ILE A 100 -7.15 14.25 0.24
C ILE A 100 -8.46 14.95 0.62
N ASN A 101 -8.44 16.27 0.71
CA ASN A 101 -9.63 17.05 1.07
C ASN A 101 -10.62 17.25 -0.08
N ASP A 102 -10.13 17.38 -1.31
CA ASP A 102 -10.98 17.47 -2.50
C ASP A 102 -11.69 16.13 -2.80
N TYR A 103 -11.07 14.99 -2.40
CA TYR A 103 -11.60 13.64 -2.61
C TYR A 103 -11.55 12.81 -1.32
N PRO A 104 -12.41 13.12 -0.32
CA PRO A 104 -12.29 12.57 1.03
C PRO A 104 -12.54 11.05 1.13
N GLU A 105 -13.23 10.46 0.16
CA GLU A 105 -13.49 9.02 0.07
C GLU A 105 -12.52 8.33 -0.91
N SER A 106 -11.29 8.85 -1.02
CA SER A 106 -10.29 8.30 -1.93
C SER A 106 -8.98 7.99 -1.21
N LEU A 107 -8.27 7.00 -1.75
CA LEU A 107 -6.85 6.81 -1.51
C LEU A 107 -6.09 7.54 -2.61
N THR A 108 -5.20 8.45 -2.25
CA THR A 108 -4.43 9.23 -3.26
C THR A 108 -2.94 8.95 -3.11
N CYS A 109 -2.32 8.31 -4.11
CA CYS A 109 -0.87 8.13 -4.14
C CYS A 109 -0.17 9.25 -4.90
N THR A 110 1.10 9.47 -4.56
CA THR A 110 1.99 10.38 -5.27
C THR A 110 2.53 9.73 -6.55
N CYS A 111 3.07 10.53 -7.46
CA CYS A 111 3.96 10.01 -8.50
C CYS A 111 5.25 9.50 -7.84
N CYS A 112 5.51 8.21 -7.93
CA CYS A 112 6.71 7.60 -7.38
C CYS A 112 7.85 7.63 -8.39
N VAL A 113 8.93 8.34 -8.04
CA VAL A 113 10.18 8.41 -8.82
C VAL A 113 11.15 7.38 -8.30
N GLY A 114 11.73 6.56 -9.17
CA GLY A 114 12.74 5.59 -8.77
C GLY A 114 14.07 6.25 -8.40
N MET A 115 14.71 5.77 -7.34
CA MET A 115 16.07 6.10 -6.95
C MET A 115 16.93 4.84 -6.82
N ASN A 116 18.20 4.93 -7.24
CA ASN A 116 19.16 3.85 -7.02
C ASN A 116 19.77 3.93 -5.63
N GLN A 117 20.01 2.75 -5.04
CA GLN A 117 20.71 2.63 -3.77
C GLN A 117 22.23 2.66 -4.02
N GLU A 118 22.88 3.81 -3.84
CA GLU A 118 24.35 3.88 -3.89
C GLU A 118 24.97 4.25 -2.54
N ASP A 119 24.49 5.29 -1.87
CA ASP A 119 24.91 5.68 -0.52
C ASP A 119 23.74 6.36 0.19
N PRO A 120 23.19 5.78 1.27
CA PRO A 120 22.06 6.37 1.98
C PRO A 120 22.37 7.69 2.67
N LYS A 121 23.66 7.98 2.93
CA LYS A 121 24.10 9.22 3.59
C LYS A 121 24.31 10.39 2.62
N ASN A 122 24.57 10.13 1.35
CA ASN A 122 24.84 11.15 0.35
C ASN A 122 23.77 11.14 -0.74
N MET A 123 22.55 11.48 -0.35
CA MET A 123 21.38 11.49 -1.21
C MET A 123 21.20 12.84 -1.91
N ASP A 124 22.08 13.15 -2.86
CA ASP A 124 21.78 14.21 -3.80
C ASP A 124 20.67 13.73 -4.74
N PHE A 125 19.46 14.16 -4.44
CA PHE A 125 18.25 13.79 -5.14
C PHE A 125 18.33 14.08 -6.65
N ALA A 126 19.03 15.12 -7.04
CA ALA A 126 19.15 15.55 -8.43
C ALA A 126 19.94 14.54 -9.30
N TYR A 127 20.98 13.94 -8.74
CA TYR A 127 21.89 13.04 -9.47
C TYR A 127 21.47 11.59 -9.48
N ARG A 128 20.58 11.16 -8.55
CA ARG A 128 20.23 9.74 -8.35
C ARG A 128 18.86 9.34 -8.89
N ARG A 129 18.09 10.30 -9.39
CA ARG A 129 16.78 10.02 -10.00
C ARG A 129 16.96 9.12 -11.21
N THR A 130 16.28 7.97 -11.20
CA THR A 130 16.08 7.21 -12.41
C THR A 130 15.03 7.92 -13.29
N ARG A 131 14.94 7.55 -14.57
CA ARG A 131 13.87 8.02 -15.45
C ARG A 131 12.54 7.29 -15.18
N SER A 132 12.53 6.35 -14.23
CA SER A 132 11.36 5.57 -13.88
C SER A 132 10.40 6.42 -13.05
N ARG A 133 9.16 6.55 -13.53
CA ARG A 133 8.05 7.17 -12.82
C ARG A 133 6.87 6.23 -12.84
N ASN A 134 6.24 6.08 -11.66
CA ASN A 134 5.07 5.26 -11.49
C ASN A 134 3.87 6.13 -11.12
N TYR A 135 2.78 5.88 -11.82
CA TYR A 135 1.52 6.61 -11.69
C TYR A 135 0.41 5.71 -11.17
N GLY A 136 0.70 5.00 -10.08
CA GLY A 136 -0.21 4.00 -9.52
C GLY A 136 -0.12 2.65 -10.20
N ALA A 137 -1.10 1.81 -9.97
CA ALA A 137 -1.15 0.43 -10.44
C ALA A 137 -2.51 0.04 -11.00
N THR A 138 -2.54 -1.00 -11.80
CA THR A 138 -3.73 -1.81 -12.08
C THR A 138 -3.64 -3.12 -11.31
N ILE A 139 -4.74 -3.86 -11.24
CA ILE A 139 -4.81 -5.17 -10.60
C ILE A 139 -4.95 -6.26 -11.67
N LEU A 140 -4.03 -7.21 -11.68
CA LEU A 140 -4.18 -8.46 -12.40
C LEU A 140 -5.00 -9.40 -11.51
N MET A 141 -6.28 -9.60 -11.87
CA MET A 141 -7.14 -10.51 -11.11
C MET A 141 -6.70 -11.97 -11.29
N PHE A 142 -6.16 -12.30 -12.46
CA PHE A 142 -5.49 -13.57 -12.76
C PHE A 142 -4.11 -13.27 -13.38
N HIS A 143 -3.06 -13.86 -12.81
CA HIS A 143 -1.68 -13.64 -13.24
C HIS A 143 -1.02 -14.98 -13.56
N ASP A 144 -0.76 -15.23 -14.82
CA ASP A 144 -0.10 -16.41 -15.38
C ASP A 144 0.66 -16.05 -16.65
N LYS A 145 1.08 -17.03 -17.44
CA LYS A 145 1.77 -16.82 -18.71
C LYS A 145 0.93 -16.07 -19.74
N GLN A 146 -0.39 -16.25 -19.73
CA GLN A 146 -1.28 -15.53 -20.64
C GLN A 146 -1.29 -14.02 -20.35
N SER A 147 -1.35 -13.64 -19.08
CA SER A 147 -1.32 -12.23 -18.64
C SER A 147 0.11 -11.64 -18.62
N ASN A 148 1.14 -12.49 -18.54
CA ASN A 148 2.55 -12.11 -18.57
C ASN A 148 3.41 -13.20 -19.23
N PRO A 149 3.77 -13.03 -20.53
CA PRO A 149 4.54 -14.02 -21.30
C PRO A 149 5.92 -14.38 -20.74
N ARG A 150 6.46 -13.60 -19.81
CA ARG A 150 7.74 -13.89 -19.13
C ARG A 150 7.61 -14.92 -18.00
N LYS A 151 6.40 -15.26 -17.61
CA LYS A 151 6.14 -16.27 -16.57
C LYS A 151 6.20 -17.68 -17.13
N GLU A 152 6.57 -18.64 -16.27
CA GLU A 152 6.50 -20.06 -16.61
C GLU A 152 5.04 -20.54 -16.72
N GLU A 153 4.80 -21.62 -17.48
CA GLU A 153 3.46 -22.21 -17.66
C GLU A 153 2.80 -22.59 -16.33
N SER A 154 3.59 -23.06 -15.38
CA SER A 154 3.13 -23.50 -14.04
C SER A 154 2.78 -22.34 -13.12
N PHE A 155 3.23 -21.11 -13.42
CA PHE A 155 3.00 -19.98 -12.55
C PHE A 155 1.51 -19.60 -12.52
N ARG A 156 0.97 -19.44 -11.32
CA ARG A 156 -0.38 -18.94 -11.06
C ARG A 156 -0.36 -17.95 -9.92
N GLY A 157 -0.95 -16.78 -10.13
CA GLY A 157 -1.14 -15.75 -9.12
C GLY A 157 -2.50 -15.08 -9.28
N ILE A 158 -3.01 -14.47 -8.23
CA ILE A 158 -4.23 -13.67 -8.25
C ILE A 158 -4.01 -12.34 -7.54
N ILE A 159 -4.78 -11.32 -7.94
CA ILE A 159 -4.87 -10.04 -7.24
C ILE A 159 -3.49 -9.42 -7.05
N GLU A 160 -2.77 -9.22 -8.16
CA GLU A 160 -1.43 -8.65 -8.18
C GLU A 160 -1.41 -7.25 -8.76
N ALA A 161 -0.68 -6.34 -8.11
CA ALA A 161 -0.46 -4.99 -8.64
C ALA A 161 0.49 -5.04 -9.85
N LYS A 162 0.15 -4.27 -10.87
CA LYS A 162 1.00 -4.01 -12.04
C LYS A 162 0.98 -2.50 -12.31
N TRP A 163 2.12 -1.91 -12.64
CA TRP A 163 2.22 -0.49 -12.94
C TRP A 163 1.17 -0.04 -13.98
N TYR A 164 0.53 1.08 -13.67
CA TYR A 164 -0.47 1.69 -14.53
C TYR A 164 0.19 2.71 -15.45
N PRO A 165 -0.20 2.79 -16.72
CA PRO A 165 0.38 3.75 -17.64
C PRO A 165 -0.02 5.19 -17.28
N LEU A 166 0.88 6.16 -17.54
CA LEU A 166 0.58 7.57 -17.37
C LEU A 166 -0.56 7.98 -18.32
N ASP A 167 -1.57 8.63 -17.78
CA ASP A 167 -2.47 9.45 -18.56
C ASP A 167 -1.80 10.79 -18.89
N LYS A 168 -1.27 10.90 -20.09
CA LYS A 168 -0.53 12.07 -20.56
C LYS A 168 -1.37 13.34 -20.64
N THR A 169 -2.70 13.23 -20.59
CA THR A 169 -3.61 14.37 -20.62
C THR A 169 -3.86 15.00 -19.25
N SER A 170 -3.43 14.34 -18.17
CA SER A 170 -3.73 14.70 -16.79
C SER A 170 -2.49 14.90 -15.91
N ILE A 171 -1.40 15.49 -16.43
CA ILE A 171 -0.14 15.66 -15.68
C ILE A 171 -0.30 16.61 -14.48
N ASP A 172 -1.11 17.66 -14.63
CA ASP A 172 -1.26 18.74 -13.63
C ASP A 172 -2.42 18.52 -12.64
N LYS A 173 -3.21 17.46 -12.84
CA LYS A 173 -4.38 17.16 -12.03
C LYS A 173 -4.37 15.70 -11.61
N SER A 174 -4.89 15.43 -10.42
CA SER A 174 -5.11 14.04 -10.02
C SER A 174 -6.19 13.38 -10.88
N TYR A 175 -6.02 12.08 -11.11
CA TYR A 175 -7.01 11.29 -11.83
C TYR A 175 -7.18 9.91 -11.18
N GLU A 176 -8.30 9.29 -11.45
CA GLU A 176 -8.63 7.98 -10.92
C GLU A 176 -7.79 6.88 -11.57
N ILE A 177 -7.36 5.95 -10.74
CA ILE A 177 -6.58 4.78 -11.12
C ILE A 177 -7.16 3.53 -10.47
N PRO A 178 -6.97 2.35 -11.06
CA PRO A 178 -7.52 1.11 -10.48
C PRO A 178 -6.99 0.81 -9.07
N CYS A 179 -5.72 1.08 -8.84
CA CYS A 179 -5.03 0.71 -7.61
C CYS A 179 -3.97 1.75 -7.28
N ILE A 180 -3.88 2.16 -6.02
CA ILE A 180 -2.74 2.96 -5.57
C ILE A 180 -1.45 2.13 -5.67
N LEU A 181 -0.32 2.83 -5.70
CA LEU A 181 0.98 2.21 -5.54
C LEU A 181 1.70 2.86 -4.36
N GLY A 182 2.22 2.05 -3.43
CA GLY A 182 3.17 2.52 -2.43
C GLY A 182 4.38 3.17 -3.13
N ALA A 183 5.16 3.93 -2.43
CA ALA A 183 5.40 3.95 -1.00
C ALA A 183 4.92 5.24 -0.29
N CYS A 184 4.21 6.13 -0.98
CA CYS A 184 3.60 7.31 -0.38
C CYS A 184 2.17 7.49 -0.89
N TYR A 185 1.20 7.49 0.00
CA TYR A 185 -0.20 7.79 -0.32
C TYR A 185 -0.93 8.39 0.88
N GLY A 186 -1.96 9.16 0.60
CA GLY A 186 -2.76 9.87 1.59
C GLY A 186 -4.22 9.45 1.58
N VAL A 187 -4.89 9.65 2.72
CA VAL A 187 -6.31 9.31 2.92
C VAL A 187 -6.90 10.10 4.08
N LYS A 188 -8.19 10.37 4.06
CA LYS A 188 -8.93 10.79 5.27
C LYS A 188 -8.96 9.67 6.30
N LYS A 189 -8.67 9.98 7.56
CA LYS A 189 -8.76 9.01 8.67
C LYS A 189 -10.14 8.36 8.75
N SER A 190 -11.19 9.15 8.57
CA SER A 190 -12.57 8.65 8.56
C SER A 190 -12.83 7.63 7.44
N TRP A 191 -12.34 7.90 6.23
CA TRP A 191 -12.47 6.96 5.13
C TRP A 191 -11.69 5.67 5.35
N TYR A 192 -10.45 5.79 5.84
CA TYR A 192 -9.63 4.63 6.20
C TYR A 192 -10.32 3.74 7.24
N GLN A 193 -10.92 4.35 8.26
CA GLN A 193 -11.68 3.64 9.28
C GLN A 193 -12.97 3.01 8.71
N TYR A 194 -13.68 3.72 7.82
CA TYR A 194 -14.88 3.19 7.18
C TYR A 194 -14.58 1.95 6.36
N ILE A 195 -13.50 1.94 5.58
CA ILE A 195 -13.08 0.77 4.81
C ILE A 195 -12.32 -0.27 5.64
N ASP A 196 -12.15 -0.05 6.96
CA ASP A 196 -11.56 -0.98 7.93
C ASP A 196 -10.09 -1.34 7.61
N GLY A 197 -9.30 -0.37 7.16
CA GLY A 197 -7.85 -0.43 6.96
C GLY A 197 -7.34 -1.76 6.41
N PHE A 198 -6.32 -2.34 7.04
CA PHE A 198 -5.72 -3.63 6.67
C PHE A 198 -6.22 -4.79 7.54
N TRP A 199 -7.49 -4.77 7.92
CA TRP A 199 -8.07 -5.83 8.73
C TRP A 199 -7.73 -7.24 8.22
N GLY A 200 -7.28 -8.12 9.12
CA GLY A 200 -6.96 -9.52 8.82
C GLY A 200 -5.69 -9.76 7.99
N HIS A 201 -5.04 -8.71 7.49
CA HIS A 201 -3.83 -8.83 6.69
C HIS A 201 -2.67 -9.42 7.51
N HIS A 202 -1.87 -10.30 6.93
CA HIS A 202 -0.72 -10.94 7.55
C HIS A 202 0.58 -10.49 6.90
N LEU A 203 1.53 -10.04 7.70
CA LEU A 203 2.90 -9.69 7.33
C LEU A 203 2.95 -8.77 6.10
N TYR A 204 3.33 -9.28 4.93
CA TYR A 204 3.60 -8.49 3.73
C TYR A 204 2.94 -9.09 2.48
N GLY A 205 2.73 -8.24 1.47
CA GLY A 205 2.21 -8.61 0.15
C GLY A 205 0.71 -8.39 -0.02
N THR A 206 0.30 -8.00 -1.22
CA THR A 206 -1.09 -7.70 -1.60
C THR A 206 -1.70 -6.46 -0.89
N LEU A 207 -0.87 -5.60 -0.28
CA LEU A 207 -1.32 -4.43 0.50
C LEU A 207 -2.13 -3.45 -0.36
N GLU A 208 -1.52 -2.95 -1.43
CA GLU A 208 -2.13 -1.95 -2.30
C GLU A 208 -3.38 -2.49 -3.03
N PRO A 209 -3.37 -3.71 -3.61
CA PRO A 209 -4.60 -4.30 -4.14
C PRO A 209 -5.70 -4.45 -3.10
N TYR A 210 -5.37 -4.85 -1.87
CA TYR A 210 -6.36 -5.05 -0.82
C TYR A 210 -7.09 -3.75 -0.47
N ILE A 211 -6.34 -2.72 -0.08
CA ILE A 211 -6.95 -1.45 0.35
C ILE A 211 -7.62 -0.72 -0.82
N SER A 212 -7.08 -0.87 -2.05
CA SER A 212 -7.66 -0.26 -3.25
C SER A 212 -8.98 -0.89 -3.64
N LEU A 213 -9.09 -2.22 -3.63
CA LEU A 213 -10.35 -2.91 -3.89
C LEU A 213 -11.40 -2.56 -2.83
N LYS A 214 -11.02 -2.48 -1.55
CA LYS A 214 -11.94 -2.02 -0.49
C LYS A 214 -12.45 -0.62 -0.78
N SER A 215 -11.56 0.33 -1.08
CA SER A 215 -11.96 1.70 -1.39
C SER A 215 -12.94 1.74 -2.56
N TRP A 216 -12.63 1.06 -3.67
CA TRP A 216 -13.49 1.03 -4.84
C TRP A 216 -14.85 0.36 -4.59
N LEU A 217 -14.83 -0.85 -4.03
CA LEU A 217 -16.07 -1.62 -3.86
C LEU A 217 -17.00 -1.02 -2.79
N MET A 218 -16.46 -0.26 -1.85
CA MET A 218 -17.23 0.45 -0.82
C MET A 218 -17.65 1.88 -1.22
N GLY A 219 -17.53 2.23 -2.51
CA GLY A 219 -18.08 3.46 -3.07
C GLY A 219 -17.11 4.63 -3.20
N GLY A 220 -15.85 4.46 -2.79
CA GLY A 220 -14.83 5.47 -2.96
C GLY A 220 -14.00 5.30 -4.24
N SER A 221 -12.76 5.77 -4.22
CA SER A 221 -11.85 5.66 -5.37
C SER A 221 -10.39 5.51 -4.97
N CYS A 222 -9.55 5.26 -5.97
CA CYS A 222 -8.11 5.41 -5.90
C CYS A 222 -7.68 6.45 -6.92
N ARG A 223 -6.71 7.29 -6.55
CA ARG A 223 -6.23 8.39 -7.39
C ARG A 223 -4.73 8.46 -7.38
N VAL A 224 -4.15 9.03 -8.41
CA VAL A 224 -2.76 9.46 -8.41
C VAL A 224 -2.70 10.97 -8.58
N ALA A 225 -1.83 11.63 -7.82
CA ALA A 225 -1.49 13.04 -7.97
C ALA A 225 -0.15 13.15 -8.72
N PRO A 226 -0.14 13.22 -10.07
CA PRO A 226 1.10 13.17 -10.85
C PRO A 226 1.99 14.39 -10.65
N HIS A 227 1.42 15.51 -10.22
CA HIS A 227 2.11 16.75 -9.87
C HIS A 227 2.76 16.75 -8.47
N VAL A 228 2.55 15.67 -7.70
CA VAL A 228 3.18 15.44 -6.40
C VAL A 228 4.16 14.30 -6.53
N GLU A 229 5.44 14.61 -6.60
CA GLU A 229 6.51 13.61 -6.75
C GLU A 229 7.13 13.27 -5.39
N THR A 230 7.26 11.98 -5.10
CA THR A 230 8.11 11.44 -4.05
C THR A 230 9.05 10.40 -4.65
N ALA A 231 10.19 10.14 -4.04
CA ALA A 231 11.13 9.18 -4.56
C ALA A 231 11.25 7.95 -3.68
N HIS A 232 11.38 6.78 -4.29
CA HIS A 232 11.55 5.52 -3.61
C HIS A 232 12.90 4.89 -3.95
N ILE A 233 13.64 4.48 -2.93
CA ILE A 233 14.91 3.78 -3.08
C ILE A 233 14.62 2.32 -3.35
N PHE A 234 14.86 1.88 -4.60
CA PHE A 234 14.79 0.47 -4.95
C PHE A 234 16.06 -0.24 -4.48
N LYS A 235 15.97 -0.96 -3.37
CA LYS A 235 17.07 -1.76 -2.83
C LYS A 235 17.40 -2.93 -3.76
N ARG A 236 18.68 -3.23 -3.93
CA ARG A 236 19.13 -4.39 -4.73
C ARG A 236 18.79 -5.71 -4.06
N GLU A 237 18.85 -5.74 -2.73
CA GLU A 237 18.48 -6.88 -1.90
C GLU A 237 17.34 -6.47 -0.97
N GLY A 238 16.30 -7.29 -0.90
CA GLY A 238 15.21 -7.08 0.05
C GLY A 238 15.71 -7.25 1.48
N THR A 239 15.35 -6.33 2.37
CA THR A 239 15.72 -6.37 3.79
C THR A 239 15.01 -7.49 4.55
N HIS A 240 13.95 -8.04 3.97
CA HIS A 240 13.14 -9.12 4.53
C HIS A 240 12.50 -9.93 3.42
N GLY A 241 12.49 -11.23 3.57
CA GLY A 241 11.78 -12.11 2.66
C GLY A 241 10.26 -11.98 2.84
N THR A 242 9.51 -12.09 1.75
CA THR A 242 8.06 -12.22 1.84
C THR A 242 7.71 -13.68 2.13
N PRO A 243 7.19 -14.02 3.31
CA PRO A 243 6.73 -15.38 3.58
C PRO A 243 5.63 -15.75 2.60
N GLN A 244 5.89 -16.74 1.75
CA GLN A 244 5.00 -17.09 0.65
C GLN A 244 3.62 -17.59 1.12
N ASP A 245 3.56 -18.22 2.30
CA ASP A 245 2.31 -18.64 2.93
C ASP A 245 1.47 -17.46 3.42
N ALA A 246 2.09 -16.40 3.96
CA ALA A 246 1.40 -15.15 4.30
C ALA A 246 0.88 -14.44 3.04
N LEU A 247 1.68 -14.38 1.98
CA LEU A 247 1.24 -13.83 0.69
C LEU A 247 0.02 -14.58 0.14
N MET A 248 0.06 -15.92 0.15
CA MET A 248 -1.08 -16.73 -0.30
C MET A 248 -2.30 -16.54 0.60
N PHE A 249 -2.10 -16.46 1.92
CA PHE A 249 -3.17 -16.15 2.87
C PHE A 249 -3.83 -14.81 2.55
N ASN A 250 -3.05 -13.75 2.34
CA ASN A 250 -3.58 -12.41 2.01
C ASN A 250 -4.39 -12.43 0.71
N LYS A 251 -3.93 -13.13 -0.32
CA LYS A 251 -4.67 -13.29 -1.57
C LYS A 251 -6.02 -14.00 -1.36
N MET A 252 -6.03 -15.08 -0.58
CA MET A 252 -7.27 -15.78 -0.20
C MET A 252 -8.18 -14.89 0.62
N LEU A 253 -7.64 -14.12 1.57
CA LEU A 253 -8.39 -13.19 2.40
C LEU A 253 -9.10 -12.14 1.54
N VAL A 254 -8.36 -11.47 0.64
CA VAL A 254 -8.91 -10.45 -0.26
C VAL A 254 -10.01 -11.04 -1.14
N ALA A 255 -9.77 -12.20 -1.77
CA ALA A 255 -10.78 -12.86 -2.59
C ALA A 255 -12.02 -13.19 -1.77
N THR A 256 -11.86 -13.76 -0.56
CA THR A 256 -12.98 -14.18 0.29
C THR A 256 -13.78 -13.00 0.82
N LEU A 257 -13.13 -11.91 1.23
CA LEU A 257 -13.81 -10.76 1.81
C LEU A 257 -14.56 -9.93 0.75
N LEU A 258 -14.00 -9.80 -0.45
CA LEU A 258 -14.41 -8.77 -1.40
C LEU A 258 -15.05 -9.31 -2.69
N LEU A 259 -14.86 -10.59 -3.02
CA LEU A 259 -15.33 -11.15 -4.29
C LEU A 259 -16.47 -12.15 -4.08
N GLU A 260 -17.46 -12.09 -4.95
CA GLU A 260 -18.62 -13.00 -4.88
C GLU A 260 -18.20 -14.46 -5.11
N ASP A 261 -17.48 -14.73 -6.19
CA ASP A 261 -16.99 -16.07 -6.55
C ASP A 261 -15.53 -16.26 -6.09
N SER A 262 -15.29 -16.12 -4.77
CA SER A 262 -13.96 -16.23 -4.19
C SER A 262 -13.27 -17.56 -4.45
N GLN A 263 -14.04 -18.65 -4.50
CA GLN A 263 -13.51 -20.00 -4.70
C GLN A 263 -12.80 -20.14 -6.05
N ARG A 264 -13.35 -19.57 -7.11
CA ARG A 264 -12.73 -19.56 -8.44
C ARG A 264 -11.31 -18.97 -8.44
N TYR A 265 -11.12 -17.85 -7.73
CA TYR A 265 -9.80 -17.23 -7.62
C TYR A 265 -8.83 -18.11 -6.83
N ILE A 266 -9.29 -18.73 -5.75
CA ILE A 266 -8.48 -19.61 -4.91
C ILE A 266 -8.08 -20.89 -5.69
N ASP A 267 -8.99 -21.45 -6.45
CA ASP A 267 -8.74 -22.65 -7.27
C ASP A 267 -7.74 -22.39 -8.39
N PHE A 268 -7.75 -21.17 -8.95
CA PHE A 268 -6.77 -20.76 -9.97
C PHE A 268 -5.32 -20.81 -9.48
N LEU A 269 -5.05 -20.58 -8.20
CA LEU A 269 -3.71 -20.64 -7.62
C LEU A 269 -3.06 -22.04 -7.72
N GLY A 270 -3.86 -23.06 -7.97
CA GLY A 270 -3.40 -24.44 -8.00
C GLY A 270 -3.01 -24.99 -6.63
N ILE A 271 -2.71 -26.28 -6.55
CA ILE A 271 -2.35 -26.93 -5.29
C ILE A 271 -0.83 -27.08 -5.20
N ASN A 272 -0.22 -26.35 -4.27
CA ASN A 272 1.20 -26.49 -3.90
C ASN A 272 1.38 -26.48 -2.37
N GLY A 273 2.60 -26.74 -1.91
CA GLY A 273 2.89 -26.81 -0.47
C GLY A 273 2.64 -25.49 0.28
N THR A 274 2.91 -24.37 -0.38
CA THR A 274 2.70 -23.00 0.16
C THR A 274 1.21 -22.70 0.34
N LEU A 275 0.39 -23.01 -0.66
CA LEU A 275 -1.06 -22.82 -0.57
C LEU A 275 -1.68 -23.75 0.50
N LYS A 276 -1.17 -24.98 0.66
CA LYS A 276 -1.63 -25.87 1.74
C LYS A 276 -1.42 -25.25 3.11
N ARG A 277 -0.25 -24.66 3.38
CA ARG A 277 0.02 -23.96 4.67
C ARG A 277 -0.87 -22.74 4.84
N ALA A 278 -1.02 -21.92 3.79
CA ALA A 278 -1.92 -20.77 3.82
C ALA A 278 -3.36 -21.19 4.14
N LYS A 279 -3.87 -22.26 3.52
CA LYS A 279 -5.21 -22.82 3.83
C LYS A 279 -5.34 -23.27 5.28
N MET A 280 -4.30 -23.83 5.89
CA MET A 280 -4.33 -24.18 7.31
C MET A 280 -4.46 -22.97 8.23
N TYR A 281 -3.77 -21.86 7.93
CA TYR A 281 -3.94 -20.61 8.66
C TYR A 281 -5.33 -20.01 8.44
N PHE A 282 -5.77 -20.01 7.20
CA PHE A 282 -7.09 -19.50 6.82
C PHE A 282 -8.23 -20.24 7.53
N GLU A 283 -8.14 -21.54 7.65
CA GLU A 283 -9.12 -22.38 8.36
C GLU A 283 -9.22 -22.03 9.86
N ARG A 284 -8.12 -21.62 10.50
CA ARG A 284 -8.12 -21.17 11.90
C ARG A 284 -8.85 -19.85 12.11
N GLU A 285 -8.89 -19.01 11.07
CA GLU A 285 -9.49 -17.67 11.10
C GLU A 285 -10.85 -17.62 10.37
N LYS A 286 -11.34 -18.75 9.85
CA LYS A 286 -12.51 -18.79 8.96
C LYS A 286 -13.77 -18.16 9.54
N GLU A 287 -14.01 -18.35 10.84
CA GLU A 287 -15.20 -17.77 11.49
C GLU A 287 -15.13 -16.26 11.60
N SER A 288 -13.94 -15.71 11.92
CA SER A 288 -13.73 -14.27 11.97
C SER A 288 -13.79 -13.66 10.58
N ILE A 289 -13.24 -14.34 9.57
CA ILE A 289 -13.32 -13.93 8.16
C ILE A 289 -14.77 -13.96 7.67
N ALA A 290 -15.52 -14.99 8.01
CA ALA A 290 -16.92 -15.09 7.62
C ALA A 290 -17.78 -13.96 8.25
N ARG A 291 -17.58 -13.65 9.54
CA ARG A 291 -18.23 -12.50 10.19
C ARG A 291 -17.88 -11.20 9.50
N LYS A 292 -16.59 -10.98 9.21
CA LYS A 292 -16.11 -9.76 8.54
C LYS A 292 -16.65 -9.64 7.12
N ARG A 293 -16.73 -10.73 6.37
CA ARG A 293 -17.38 -10.77 5.04
C ARG A 293 -18.85 -10.35 5.13
N PHE A 294 -19.55 -10.80 6.15
CA PHE A 294 -20.93 -10.41 6.38
C PHE A 294 -21.06 -8.90 6.63
N GLU A 295 -20.19 -8.33 7.49
CA GLU A 295 -20.15 -6.88 7.73
C GLU A 295 -19.84 -6.08 6.44
N TYR A 296 -18.97 -6.61 5.58
CA TYR A 296 -18.60 -5.93 4.33
C TYR A 296 -19.71 -5.97 3.27
N LYS A 297 -20.63 -6.95 3.31
CA LYS A 297 -21.77 -7.00 2.38
C LYS A 297 -22.59 -5.72 2.41
N ASP A 298 -22.78 -5.14 3.58
CA ASP A 298 -23.57 -3.91 3.75
C ASP A 298 -22.79 -2.67 3.30
N LYS A 299 -21.48 -2.76 3.21
CA LYS A 299 -20.60 -1.66 2.79
C LYS A 299 -20.24 -1.72 1.31
N ILE A 300 -20.27 -2.90 0.69
CA ILE A 300 -19.96 -3.08 -0.74
C ILE A 300 -21.17 -2.59 -1.55
N VAL A 301 -20.95 -1.49 -2.27
CA VAL A 301 -21.98 -0.83 -3.09
C VAL A 301 -21.69 -0.93 -4.60
N LEU A 302 -20.47 -1.33 -4.97
CA LEU A 302 -20.06 -1.53 -6.36
C LEU A 302 -19.70 -2.99 -6.63
N ASP A 303 -20.15 -3.50 -7.79
CA ASP A 303 -19.79 -4.83 -8.27
C ASP A 303 -18.36 -4.83 -8.85
N ILE A 304 -17.64 -5.92 -8.61
CA ILE A 304 -16.31 -6.16 -9.18
C ILE A 304 -16.33 -6.14 -10.73
N LYS A 305 -17.43 -6.49 -11.38
CA LYS A 305 -17.59 -6.41 -12.83
C LYS A 305 -17.63 -4.97 -13.32
N ALA A 306 -18.32 -4.09 -12.60
CA ALA A 306 -18.36 -2.66 -12.90
C ALA A 306 -16.96 -2.04 -12.76
N TYR A 307 -16.24 -2.38 -11.68
CA TYR A 307 -14.85 -1.98 -11.50
C TYR A 307 -13.94 -2.49 -12.63
N ALA A 308 -14.03 -3.76 -12.97
CA ALA A 308 -13.23 -4.38 -14.01
C ALA A 308 -13.52 -3.78 -15.39
N SER A 309 -14.78 -3.52 -15.71
CA SER A 309 -15.21 -2.87 -16.96
C SER A 309 -14.64 -1.45 -17.07
N LYS A 310 -14.69 -0.67 -15.99
CA LYS A 310 -14.16 0.70 -15.96
C LYS A 310 -12.67 0.76 -16.30
N TYR A 311 -11.88 -0.23 -15.88
CA TYR A 311 -10.42 -0.24 -16.04
C TYR A 311 -9.90 -1.27 -17.03
N ASN A 312 -10.80 -1.91 -17.79
CA ASN A 312 -10.46 -2.98 -18.74
C ASN A 312 -9.61 -4.10 -18.09
N ILE A 313 -10.06 -4.55 -16.91
CA ILE A 313 -9.42 -5.62 -16.14
C ILE A 313 -10.06 -6.96 -16.55
N ASP A 314 -9.22 -7.93 -16.91
CA ASP A 314 -9.66 -9.27 -17.30
C ASP A 314 -10.11 -10.08 -16.06
N LEU A 315 -11.40 -10.38 -15.99
CA LEU A 315 -11.99 -11.27 -15.00
C LEU A 315 -12.10 -12.73 -15.47
N ARG A 316 -11.76 -13.03 -16.75
CA ARG A 316 -11.87 -14.36 -17.35
C ARG A 316 -13.25 -14.99 -17.15
N LEU A 317 -14.30 -14.17 -17.29
CA LEU A 317 -15.71 -14.58 -17.16
C LEU A 317 -16.13 -15.44 -18.35
#